data_3503e50b28f64030385476c5c08d018e
#
_entry.id   3503e50b28f64030385476c5c08d018e
#
_cell.length_a   1.000
_cell.length_b   1.000
_cell.length_c   1.000
_cell.angle_alpha   90.00
_cell.angle_beta   90.00
_cell.angle_gamma   90.00
#
_symmetry.space_group_name_H-M   'P 1'
#
loop_
_entity.id
_entity.type
_entity.pdbx_description
1 polymer ?
#
loop_
_entity_poly.entity_id
_entity_poly.type
_entity_poly.pdbx_seq_one_letter_code
_entity_poly.pdbx_strand_id
1 'polypeptide(L)'
;MKKAQAYNVIGKAELRNDGAEKVTGKALYTVDVDLPGMAHGKILRSPYAHARLVRVDGRKAEQLPGVFAVVTREDQKNLRMFGAAYKDQTIVAVDK
;
A
#
# COMPACT_ATOMS: atom_id res chain seq x y z
N MET A 1 -40.62 -19.74 27.97
CA MET A 1 -39.93 -19.39 26.71
C MET A 1 -39.55 -17.93 26.77
N LYS A 2 -38.21 -17.61 26.72
CA LYS A 2 -37.72 -16.21 26.64
C LYS A 2 -38.16 -15.65 25.27
N LYS A 3 -38.93 -14.55 25.25
CA LYS A 3 -39.22 -13.80 24.01
C LYS A 3 -37.92 -13.44 23.33
N ALA A 4 -37.77 -13.81 22.06
CA ALA A 4 -36.61 -13.37 21.28
C ALA A 4 -36.59 -11.84 21.25
N GLN A 5 -35.48 -11.24 21.65
CA GLN A 5 -35.33 -9.80 21.62
C GLN A 5 -35.23 -9.35 20.14
N ALA A 6 -36.16 -8.50 19.72
CA ALA A 6 -36.13 -7.94 18.38
C ALA A 6 -35.05 -6.82 18.32
N TYR A 7 -34.09 -6.98 17.42
CA TYR A 7 -33.09 -5.98 17.16
C TYR A 7 -33.48 -5.08 15.98
N ASN A 8 -33.01 -3.82 15.99
CA ASN A 8 -33.33 -2.89 14.92
C ASN A 8 -32.51 -3.12 13.65
N VAL A 9 -31.31 -3.68 13.78
CA VAL A 9 -30.32 -3.88 12.68
C VAL A 9 -29.96 -5.35 12.54
N ILE A 10 -29.64 -6.02 13.65
CA ILE A 10 -29.19 -7.42 13.64
C ILE A 10 -30.31 -8.33 13.07
N GLY A 11 -29.97 -9.16 12.09
CA GLY A 11 -30.87 -10.07 11.41
C GLY A 11 -31.73 -9.43 10.31
N LYS A 12 -31.46 -8.19 9.94
CA LYS A 12 -32.08 -7.50 8.80
C LYS A 12 -31.11 -7.30 7.66
N ALA A 13 -31.61 -7.29 6.44
CA ALA A 13 -30.85 -6.97 5.25
C ALA A 13 -30.70 -5.44 5.13
N GLU A 14 -29.59 -4.91 5.67
CA GLU A 14 -29.27 -3.49 5.56
C GLU A 14 -28.40 -3.24 4.33
N LEU A 15 -28.67 -2.14 3.63
CA LEU A 15 -27.87 -1.71 2.49
C LEU A 15 -26.50 -1.22 2.97
N ARG A 16 -25.45 -1.62 2.27
CA ARG A 16 -24.11 -1.05 2.51
C ARG A 16 -24.12 0.43 2.17
N ASN A 17 -23.52 1.26 3.03
CA ASN A 17 -23.43 2.70 2.83
C ASN A 17 -22.68 3.07 1.53
N ASP A 18 -21.68 2.26 1.17
CA ASP A 18 -20.85 2.44 -0.02
C ASP A 18 -21.29 1.57 -1.22
N GLY A 19 -22.38 0.84 -1.07
CA GLY A 19 -22.81 -0.15 -2.06
C GLY A 19 -23.22 0.48 -3.38
N ALA A 20 -24.00 1.54 -3.34
CA ALA A 20 -24.46 2.23 -4.55
C ALA A 20 -23.33 2.82 -5.39
N GLU A 21 -22.35 3.43 -4.75
CA GLU A 21 -21.18 3.99 -5.45
C GLU A 21 -20.33 2.91 -6.10
N LYS A 22 -20.15 1.76 -5.42
CA LYS A 22 -19.38 0.63 -5.94
C LYS A 22 -20.04 -0.02 -7.15
N VAL A 23 -21.34 -0.30 -7.09
CA VAL A 23 -22.02 -0.98 -8.20
C VAL A 23 -22.25 -0.06 -9.41
N THR A 24 -22.26 1.24 -9.21
CA THR A 24 -22.38 2.24 -10.30
C THR A 24 -21.04 2.70 -10.84
N GLY A 25 -19.90 2.25 -10.28
CA GLY A 25 -18.57 2.66 -10.69
C GLY A 25 -18.20 4.09 -10.28
N LYS A 26 -18.94 4.69 -9.35
CA LYS A 26 -18.66 6.05 -8.84
C LYS A 26 -17.69 6.06 -7.65
N ALA A 27 -17.47 4.91 -7.01
CA ALA A 27 -16.52 4.80 -5.91
C ALA A 27 -15.11 5.09 -6.40
N LEU A 28 -14.43 6.06 -5.76
CA LEU A 28 -13.04 6.41 -6.05
C LEU A 28 -12.11 5.64 -5.11
N TYR A 29 -11.14 4.96 -5.68
CA TYR A 29 -10.07 4.27 -4.97
C TYR A 29 -8.75 5.02 -5.13
N THR A 30 -7.75 4.69 -4.33
CA THR A 30 -6.43 5.33 -4.39
C THR A 30 -5.81 5.25 -5.79
N VAL A 31 -6.06 4.17 -6.53
CA VAL A 31 -5.57 3.97 -7.90
C VAL A 31 -6.24 4.89 -8.92
N ASP A 32 -7.42 5.41 -8.61
CA ASP A 32 -8.20 6.30 -9.49
C ASP A 32 -7.85 7.78 -9.27
N VAL A 33 -7.00 8.07 -8.27
CA VAL A 33 -6.59 9.44 -7.97
C VAL A 33 -5.52 9.86 -8.97
N ASP A 34 -5.82 10.89 -9.75
CA ASP A 34 -4.90 11.54 -10.68
C ASP A 34 -4.86 13.04 -10.41
N LEU A 35 -3.68 13.55 -10.08
CA LEU A 35 -3.46 14.96 -9.75
C LEU A 35 -2.44 15.57 -10.70
N PRO A 36 -2.61 16.84 -11.12
CA PRO A 36 -1.63 17.53 -11.95
C PRO A 36 -0.23 17.49 -11.30
N GLY A 37 0.76 16.99 -12.04
CA GLY A 37 2.14 16.88 -11.57
C GLY A 37 2.39 15.74 -10.58
N MET A 38 1.45 14.80 -10.43
CA MET A 38 1.63 13.64 -9.55
C MET A 38 2.80 12.77 -10.02
N ALA A 39 3.69 12.43 -9.09
CA ALA A 39 4.76 11.47 -9.34
C ALA A 39 4.23 10.03 -9.16
N HIS A 40 4.71 9.12 -10.02
CA HIS A 40 4.37 7.72 -9.97
C HIS A 40 5.50 6.90 -9.35
N GLY A 41 5.19 6.14 -8.30
CA GLY A 41 6.14 5.20 -7.68
C GLY A 41 6.16 3.87 -8.41
N LYS A 42 7.36 3.34 -8.68
CA LYS A 42 7.56 2.00 -9.22
C LYS A 42 8.52 1.21 -8.34
N ILE A 43 8.14 0.01 -7.97
CA ILE A 43 8.93 -0.86 -7.09
C ILE A 43 9.66 -1.90 -7.95
N LEU A 44 10.98 -1.94 -7.82
CA LEU A 44 11.78 -3.06 -8.32
C LEU A 44 11.69 -4.21 -7.31
N ARG A 45 11.16 -5.35 -7.73
CA ARG A 45 11.02 -6.54 -6.89
C ARG A 45 12.13 -7.53 -7.19
N SER A 46 12.55 -8.29 -6.16
CA SER A 46 13.44 -9.42 -6.34
C SER A 46 12.77 -10.52 -7.19
N PRO A 47 13.50 -11.14 -8.13
CA PRO A 47 13.05 -12.36 -8.82
C PRO A 47 13.12 -13.60 -7.94
N TYR A 48 13.80 -13.52 -6.78
CA TYR A 48 13.96 -14.61 -5.83
C TYR A 48 13.02 -14.45 -4.64
N ALA A 49 12.41 -15.53 -4.19
CA ALA A 49 11.51 -15.51 -3.04
C ALA A 49 12.24 -15.18 -1.73
N HIS A 50 13.47 -15.66 -1.59
CA HIS A 50 14.36 -15.36 -0.45
C HIS A 50 15.81 -15.31 -0.94
N ALA A 51 16.49 -14.20 -0.70
CA ALA A 51 17.87 -14.03 -1.10
C ALA A 51 18.57 -12.96 -0.26
N ARG A 52 19.89 -13.10 -0.09
CA ARG A 52 20.69 -12.07 0.55
C ARG A 52 20.91 -10.89 -0.41
N LEU A 53 20.60 -9.69 0.04
CA LEU A 53 20.78 -8.46 -0.71
C LEU A 53 22.26 -8.01 -0.62
N VAL A 54 23.05 -8.36 -1.62
CA VAL A 54 24.48 -8.02 -1.66
C VAL A 54 24.67 -6.55 -2.03
N ARG A 55 23.98 -6.09 -3.09
CA ARG A 55 24.14 -4.72 -3.59
C ARG A 55 22.86 -4.28 -4.32
N VAL A 56 22.50 -3.02 -4.14
CA VAL A 56 21.53 -2.29 -4.98
C VAL A 56 22.27 -1.08 -5.57
N ASP A 57 22.15 -0.88 -6.86
CA ASP A 57 22.78 0.26 -7.56
C ASP A 57 21.70 1.04 -8.30
N GLY A 58 21.27 2.16 -7.71
CA GLY A 58 20.24 3.06 -8.25
C GLY A 58 20.75 4.11 -9.25
N ARG A 59 22.05 4.29 -9.41
CA ARG A 59 22.65 5.39 -10.18
C ARG A 59 22.15 5.52 -11.62
N LYS A 60 21.94 4.40 -12.30
CA LYS A 60 21.40 4.42 -13.66
C LYS A 60 19.94 4.89 -13.70
N ALA A 61 19.16 4.55 -12.67
CA ALA A 61 17.77 4.98 -12.57
C ALA A 61 17.69 6.49 -12.27
N GLU A 62 18.54 6.99 -11.39
CA GLU A 62 18.65 8.43 -11.05
C GLU A 62 18.97 9.32 -12.26
N GLN A 63 19.72 8.78 -13.23
CA GLN A 63 20.11 9.50 -14.45
C GLN A 63 19.01 9.53 -15.53
N LEU A 64 17.92 8.79 -15.36
CA LEU A 64 16.84 8.77 -16.35
C LEU A 64 16.03 10.06 -16.30
N PRO A 65 15.76 10.68 -17.46
CA PRO A 65 14.87 11.86 -17.52
C PRO A 65 13.48 11.53 -16.92
N GLY A 66 13.01 12.42 -16.05
CA GLY A 66 11.72 12.26 -15.37
C GLY A 66 11.75 11.44 -14.08
N VAL A 67 12.89 10.91 -13.66
CA VAL A 67 13.06 10.30 -12.34
C VAL A 67 13.37 11.41 -11.33
N PHE A 68 12.52 11.55 -10.32
CA PHE A 68 12.68 12.54 -9.26
C PHE A 68 13.52 12.04 -8.09
N ALA A 69 13.39 10.76 -7.77
CA ALA A 69 14.13 10.14 -6.69
C ALA A 69 14.20 8.62 -6.87
N VAL A 70 15.26 8.02 -6.34
CA VAL A 70 15.41 6.56 -6.20
C VAL A 70 15.65 6.27 -4.72
N VAL A 71 14.78 5.47 -4.12
CA VAL A 71 14.90 5.08 -2.71
C VAL A 71 15.53 3.69 -2.63
N THR A 72 16.60 3.58 -1.87
CA THR A 72 17.36 2.35 -1.68
C THR A 72 17.50 1.99 -0.20
N ARG A 73 18.19 0.90 0.11
CA ARG A 73 18.44 0.48 1.50
C ARG A 73 19.24 1.51 2.32
N GLU A 74 20.05 2.32 1.68
CA GLU A 74 20.82 3.36 2.32
C GLU A 74 19.94 4.44 2.94
N ASP A 75 18.76 4.65 2.35
CA ASP A 75 17.77 5.61 2.83
C ASP A 75 16.94 5.06 4.00
N GLN A 76 16.88 3.72 4.18
CA GLN A 76 16.05 3.07 5.19
C GLN A 76 16.35 3.59 6.61
N LYS A 77 17.58 3.93 6.92
CA LYS A 77 17.97 4.51 8.23
C LYS A 77 17.23 5.80 8.57
N ASN A 78 16.77 6.53 7.56
CA ASN A 78 16.00 7.77 7.69
C ASN A 78 14.49 7.52 7.62
N LEU A 79 14.05 6.30 7.33
CA LEU A 79 12.67 5.91 7.21
C LEU A 79 12.20 5.17 8.46
N ARG A 80 10.96 5.40 8.87
CA ARG A 80 10.40 4.70 10.01
C ARG A 80 10.05 3.27 9.63
N MET A 81 10.37 2.34 10.52
CA MET A 81 9.85 0.98 10.43
C MET A 81 8.34 0.96 10.68
N PHE A 82 7.62 0.04 10.07
CA PHE A 82 6.19 -0.12 10.23
C PHE A 82 5.82 -1.57 10.58
N GLY A 83 4.57 -1.81 10.87
CA GLY A 83 4.01 -3.10 11.25
C GLY A 83 2.77 -2.90 12.12
N ALA A 84 1.80 -3.79 11.99
CA ALA A 84 0.52 -3.69 12.70
C ALA A 84 0.66 -3.95 14.20
N ALA A 85 1.39 -5.00 14.59
CA ALA A 85 1.63 -5.37 15.98
C ALA A 85 3.03 -4.97 16.45
N TYR A 86 4.04 -5.21 15.61
CA TYR A 86 5.43 -4.84 15.88
C TYR A 86 5.94 -3.98 14.73
N LYS A 87 6.69 -2.92 15.05
CA LYS A 87 7.28 -2.02 14.05
C LYS A 87 8.67 -2.52 13.66
N ASP A 88 8.71 -3.65 12.99
CA ASP A 88 9.91 -4.39 12.59
C ASP A 88 10.07 -4.52 11.07
N GLN A 89 9.10 -3.99 10.30
CA GLN A 89 9.13 -4.06 8.85
C GLN A 89 9.82 -2.82 8.27
N THR A 90 10.75 -3.04 7.37
CA THR A 90 11.39 -1.98 6.59
C THR A 90 10.58 -1.65 5.34
N ILE A 91 10.64 -0.41 4.87
CA ILE A 91 9.94 0.04 3.65
C ILE A 91 10.62 -0.55 2.41
N VAL A 92 11.95 -0.64 2.44
CA VAL A 92 12.76 -1.27 1.40
C VAL A 92 13.58 -2.40 2.01
N ALA A 93 13.91 -3.42 1.23
CA ALA A 93 14.76 -4.51 1.68
C ALA A 93 16.16 -4.01 2.05
N VAL A 94 16.67 -4.42 3.20
CA VAL A 94 17.99 -4.03 3.72
C VAL A 94 18.98 -5.18 3.54
N ASP A 95 18.64 -6.35 4.07
CA ASP A 95 19.54 -7.53 4.07
C ASP A 95 18.98 -8.70 3.25
N LYS A 96 17.66 -8.84 3.26
CA LYS A 96 16.91 -9.94 2.64
C LYS A 96 15.64 -9.44 2.02
#